data_88921534927f185c0dd6bc9ed576169f
#
_entry.id   88921534927f185c0dd6bc9ed576169f
#
_cell.length_a   1.000
_cell.length_b   1.000
_cell.length_c   1.000
_cell.angle_alpha   90.00
_cell.angle_beta   90.00
_cell.angle_gamma   90.00
#
_symmetry.space_group_name_H-M   'P 1'
#
loop_
_entity.id
_entity.type
_entity.pdbx_description
1 polymer ?
#
loop_
_entity_poly.entity_id
_entity_poly.type
_entity_poly.pdbx_seq_one_letter_code
_entity_poly.pdbx_strand_id
1 'polypeptide(L)'
;MVLVDSNVILVVATADPQWCDWSAAQLSQWLDRGAVAINAIVYGEIAFACQTIEEVDALLPAHLFNFRPLPREAAFLAARAHADYRGRGGERRSILPDFLIGAHALVERIPLLTRDQRRYRQ
;
A
#
# COMPACT_ATOMS: atom_id res chain seq x y z
N MET A 1 -12.61 6.06 4.28
CA MET A 1 -11.18 6.19 3.90
C MET A 1 -10.62 4.82 3.55
N VAL A 2 -9.76 4.77 2.57
CA VAL A 2 -9.11 3.53 2.14
C VAL A 2 -7.59 3.74 2.18
N LEU A 3 -6.85 2.73 2.64
CA LEU A 3 -5.39 2.71 2.51
C LEU A 3 -5.08 2.03 1.18
N VAL A 4 -4.23 2.65 0.35
CA VAL A 4 -3.93 2.16 -1.00
C VAL A 4 -2.55 1.50 -0.99
N ASP A 5 -2.50 0.25 -1.46
CA ASP A 5 -1.24 -0.46 -1.65
C ASP A 5 -0.51 0.13 -2.85
N SER A 6 0.82 0.10 -2.80
CA SER A 6 1.67 0.65 -3.84
C SER A 6 1.41 0.03 -5.22
N ASN A 7 1.03 -1.26 -5.26
CA ASN A 7 0.80 -1.94 -6.54
C ASN A 7 -0.34 -1.30 -7.36
N VAL A 8 -1.35 -0.73 -6.70
CA VAL A 8 -2.46 -0.05 -7.39
C VAL A 8 -1.94 1.23 -8.06
N ILE A 9 -1.10 1.98 -7.36
CA ILE A 9 -0.56 3.24 -7.86
C ILE A 9 0.44 2.98 -8.99
N LEU A 10 1.33 2.01 -8.80
CA LEU A 10 2.39 1.70 -9.76
C LEU A 10 1.83 1.20 -11.09
N VAL A 11 0.76 0.39 -11.08
CA VAL A 11 0.20 -0.09 -12.34
C VAL A 11 -0.47 1.02 -13.13
N VAL A 12 -1.01 2.04 -12.45
CA VAL A 12 -1.55 3.21 -13.13
C VAL A 12 -0.42 4.06 -13.71
N ALA A 13 0.63 4.29 -12.90
CA ALA A 13 1.77 5.11 -13.32
C ALA A 13 2.53 4.51 -14.49
N THR A 14 2.61 3.18 -14.57
CA THR A 14 3.33 2.48 -15.64
C THR A 14 2.41 2.04 -16.77
N ALA A 15 1.13 2.35 -16.71
CA ALA A 15 0.11 1.96 -17.69
C ALA A 15 0.11 0.45 -17.97
N ASP A 16 0.14 -0.35 -16.91
CA ASP A 16 0.12 -1.81 -16.99
C ASP A 16 -1.09 -2.28 -17.80
N PRO A 17 -0.89 -3.08 -18.87
CA PRO A 17 -1.98 -3.43 -19.78
C PRO A 17 -3.08 -4.29 -19.14
N GLN A 18 -2.78 -5.02 -18.09
CA GLN A 18 -3.74 -5.90 -17.45
C GLN A 18 -4.52 -5.20 -16.34
N TRP A 19 -3.86 -4.35 -15.54
CA TRP A 19 -4.43 -3.83 -14.30
C TRP A 19 -4.67 -2.32 -14.28
N CYS A 20 -4.18 -1.59 -15.30
CA CYS A 20 -4.25 -0.13 -15.27
C CYS A 20 -5.70 0.38 -15.20
N ASP A 21 -6.58 -0.13 -16.05
CA ASP A 21 -7.96 0.35 -16.11
C ASP A 21 -8.71 0.06 -14.82
N TRP A 22 -8.56 -1.15 -14.29
CA TRP A 22 -9.20 -1.52 -13.02
C TRP A 22 -8.68 -0.64 -11.87
N SER A 23 -7.36 -0.49 -11.79
CA SER A 23 -6.73 0.28 -10.71
C SER A 23 -7.10 1.75 -10.78
N ALA A 24 -7.12 2.32 -11.99
CA ALA A 24 -7.49 3.72 -12.17
C ALA A 24 -8.95 3.95 -11.79
N ALA A 25 -9.85 3.03 -12.16
CA ALA A 25 -11.26 3.16 -11.82
C ALA A 25 -11.49 3.08 -10.31
N GLN A 26 -10.84 2.12 -9.63
CA GLN A 26 -10.96 1.98 -8.19
C GLN A 26 -10.41 3.21 -7.47
N LEU A 27 -9.20 3.63 -7.87
CA LEU A 27 -8.54 4.77 -7.25
C LEU A 27 -9.34 6.05 -7.44
N SER A 28 -9.88 6.27 -8.65
CA SER A 28 -10.68 7.44 -8.97
C SER A 28 -11.91 7.54 -8.07
N GLN A 29 -12.61 6.43 -7.83
CA GLN A 29 -13.78 6.42 -6.96
C GLN A 29 -13.45 6.90 -5.55
N TRP A 30 -12.34 6.46 -5.00
CA TRP A 30 -11.93 6.87 -3.66
C TRP A 30 -11.39 8.29 -3.63
N LEU A 31 -10.65 8.70 -4.68
CA LEU A 31 -10.14 10.08 -4.78
C LEU A 31 -11.28 11.09 -4.85
N ASP A 32 -12.35 10.75 -5.57
CA ASP A 32 -13.53 11.62 -5.68
C ASP A 32 -14.17 11.87 -4.32
N ARG A 33 -14.04 10.92 -3.39
CA ARG A 33 -14.55 11.04 -2.03
C ARG A 33 -13.55 11.76 -1.10
N GLY A 34 -12.37 12.09 -1.60
CA GLY A 34 -11.32 12.69 -0.78
C GLY A 34 -10.80 11.75 0.32
N ALA A 35 -10.85 10.43 0.07
CA ALA A 35 -10.71 9.43 1.14
C ALA A 35 -9.60 8.42 0.87
N VAL A 36 -8.49 8.85 0.25
CA VAL A 36 -7.35 7.98 -0.05
C VAL A 36 -6.21 8.28 0.91
N ALA A 37 -5.69 7.23 1.53
CA ALA A 37 -4.57 7.32 2.46
C ALA A 37 -3.39 6.50 1.96
N ILE A 38 -2.19 6.95 2.25
CA ILE A 38 -0.94 6.21 2.09
C ILE A 38 -0.13 6.33 3.38
N ASN A 39 0.88 5.48 3.51
CA ASN A 39 1.81 5.55 4.63
C ASN A 39 3.25 5.57 4.14
N ALA A 40 4.19 5.61 5.06
CA ALA A 40 5.62 5.65 4.72
C ALA A 40 6.07 4.42 3.93
N ILE A 41 5.47 3.26 4.16
CA ILE A 41 5.84 2.04 3.46
C ILE A 41 5.41 2.12 1.99
N VAL A 42 4.18 2.54 1.74
CA VAL A 42 3.69 2.75 0.38
C VAL A 42 4.54 3.81 -0.34
N TYR A 43 4.81 4.92 0.36
CA TYR A 43 5.65 5.98 -0.20
C TYR A 43 7.03 5.45 -0.59
N GLY A 44 7.65 4.66 0.30
CA GLY A 44 8.96 4.07 0.03
C GLY A 44 8.97 3.12 -1.15
N GLU A 45 7.92 2.32 -1.30
CA GLU A 45 7.81 1.41 -2.44
C GLU A 45 7.64 2.17 -3.76
N ILE A 46 6.88 3.25 -3.76
CA ILE A 46 6.76 4.13 -4.94
C ILE A 46 8.11 4.81 -5.22
N ALA A 47 8.79 5.27 -4.17
CA ALA A 47 10.08 5.95 -4.28
C ALA A 47 11.15 5.04 -4.92
N PHE A 48 11.06 3.74 -4.68
CA PHE A 48 11.99 2.79 -5.29
C PHE A 48 11.92 2.83 -6.82
N ALA A 49 10.76 3.16 -7.38
CA ALA A 49 10.55 3.27 -8.82
C ALA A 49 10.89 4.66 -9.36
N CYS A 50 11.28 5.60 -8.51
CA CYS A 50 11.59 6.98 -8.87
C CYS A 50 13.05 7.29 -8.58
N GLN A 51 13.55 8.40 -9.10
CA GLN A 51 14.92 8.85 -8.84
C GLN A 51 15.00 10.05 -7.92
N THR A 52 13.92 10.84 -7.83
CA THR A 52 13.90 12.04 -7.02
C THR A 52 12.64 12.09 -6.17
N ILE A 53 12.70 12.84 -5.08
CA ILE A 53 11.53 13.03 -4.23
C ILE A 53 10.43 13.80 -4.97
N GLU A 54 10.81 14.68 -5.89
CA GLU A 54 9.86 15.45 -6.70
C GLU A 54 9.05 14.52 -7.60
N GLU A 55 9.67 13.46 -8.14
CA GLU A 55 8.96 12.46 -8.94
C GLU A 55 7.93 11.71 -8.09
N VAL A 56 8.29 11.34 -6.86
CA VAL A 56 7.38 10.65 -5.97
C VAL A 56 6.20 11.56 -5.62
N ASP A 57 6.49 12.80 -5.28
CA ASP A 57 5.43 13.75 -4.89
C ASP A 57 4.52 14.09 -6.07
N ALA A 58 5.02 14.02 -7.29
CA ALA A 58 4.19 14.19 -8.49
C ALA A 58 3.20 13.04 -8.65
N LEU A 59 3.60 11.80 -8.30
CA LEU A 59 2.72 10.64 -8.33
C LEU A 59 1.75 10.61 -7.16
N LEU A 60 2.14 11.21 -6.03
CA LEU A 60 1.37 11.17 -4.78
C LEU A 60 1.11 12.61 -4.27
N PRO A 61 0.37 13.43 -5.04
CA PRO A 61 0.14 14.81 -4.61
C PRO A 61 -0.53 14.86 -3.23
N ALA A 62 0.00 15.70 -2.35
CA ALA A 62 -0.44 15.79 -0.96
C ALA A 62 -1.91 16.15 -0.81
N HIS A 63 -2.47 16.87 -1.78
CA HIS A 63 -3.88 17.25 -1.72
C HIS A 63 -4.83 16.12 -2.11
N LEU A 64 -4.31 15.04 -2.70
CA LEU A 64 -5.10 13.87 -3.10
C LEU A 64 -4.87 12.67 -2.18
N PHE A 65 -3.65 12.52 -1.67
CA PHE A 65 -3.25 11.37 -0.85
C PHE A 65 -2.96 11.82 0.57
N ASN A 66 -3.72 11.29 1.51
CA ASN A 66 -3.57 11.58 2.93
C ASN A 66 -2.42 10.75 3.48
N PHE A 67 -1.33 11.37 3.88
CA PHE A 67 -0.19 10.64 4.45
C PHE A 67 -0.48 10.39 5.93
N ARG A 68 -0.62 9.13 6.30
CA ARG A 68 -0.92 8.72 7.67
C ARG A 68 0.28 8.05 8.30
N PRO A 69 0.65 8.46 9.53
CA PRO A 69 1.74 7.80 10.24
C PRO A 69 1.41 6.34 10.52
N LEU A 70 2.40 5.47 10.37
CA LEU A 70 2.24 4.06 10.67
C LEU A 70 2.15 3.87 12.19
N PRO A 71 1.03 3.32 12.70
CA PRO A 71 0.93 3.10 14.15
C PRO A 71 1.92 2.03 14.62
N ARG A 72 2.47 2.21 15.82
CA ARG A 72 3.38 1.21 16.38
C ARG A 72 2.70 -0.14 16.58
N GLU A 73 1.39 -0.14 16.84
CA GLU A 73 0.60 -1.36 16.97
C GLU A 73 0.59 -2.14 15.67
N ALA A 74 0.52 -1.43 14.53
CA ALA A 74 0.60 -2.05 13.22
C ALA A 74 1.98 -2.67 12.98
N ALA A 75 3.04 -1.98 13.42
CA ALA A 75 4.40 -2.51 13.30
C ALA A 75 4.56 -3.80 14.14
N PHE A 76 3.99 -3.84 15.33
CA PHE A 76 4.04 -5.03 16.18
C PHE A 76 3.30 -6.20 15.52
N LEU A 77 2.08 -5.96 15.05
CA LEU A 77 1.28 -7.00 14.38
C LEU A 77 1.97 -7.52 13.13
N ALA A 78 2.57 -6.62 12.34
CA ALA A 78 3.30 -7.00 11.15
C ALA A 78 4.50 -7.87 11.47
N ALA A 79 5.23 -7.54 12.54
CA ALA A 79 6.38 -8.32 12.98
C ALA A 79 5.96 -9.73 13.40
N ARG A 80 4.83 -9.85 14.13
CA ARG A 80 4.31 -11.16 14.53
C ARG A 80 3.87 -11.99 13.33
N ALA A 81 3.15 -11.37 12.40
CA ALA A 81 2.69 -12.04 11.19
C ALA A 81 3.88 -12.51 10.34
N HIS A 82 4.90 -11.67 10.23
CA HIS A 82 6.11 -12.00 9.47
C HIS A 82 6.87 -13.16 10.12
N ALA A 83 7.00 -13.16 11.44
CA ALA A 83 7.65 -14.24 12.18
C ALA A 83 6.90 -15.56 12.00
N ASP A 84 5.57 -15.52 12.09
CA ASP A 84 4.73 -16.71 11.88
C ASP A 84 4.86 -17.24 10.45
N TYR A 85 4.87 -16.34 9.47
CA TYR A 85 5.03 -16.70 8.06
C TYR A 85 6.37 -17.41 7.84
N ARG A 86 7.46 -16.86 8.37
CA ARG A 86 8.78 -17.47 8.23
C ARG A 86 8.88 -18.80 8.96
N GLY A 87 8.25 -18.90 10.13
CA GLY A 87 8.20 -20.12 10.91
C GLY A 87 7.48 -21.27 10.20
N ARG A 88 6.57 -20.94 9.27
CA ARG A 88 5.85 -21.92 8.47
C ARG A 88 6.54 -22.24 7.14
N GLY A 89 7.81 -21.86 6.99
CA GLY A 89 8.56 -22.11 5.78
C GLY A 89 8.28 -21.13 4.64
N GLY A 90 7.76 -19.96 4.97
CA GLY A 90 7.52 -18.92 3.98
C GLY A 90 8.80 -18.42 3.33
N GLU A 91 8.69 -17.93 2.11
CA GLU A 91 9.83 -17.46 1.34
C GLU A 91 10.55 -16.30 2.01
N ARG A 92 11.86 -16.22 1.79
CA ARG A 92 12.70 -15.18 2.38
C ARG A 92 12.54 -13.81 1.75
N ARG A 93 11.77 -13.69 0.68
CA ARG A 93 11.53 -12.38 0.09
C ARG A 93 10.86 -11.48 1.10
N SER A 94 11.22 -10.21 1.04
CA SER A 94 10.75 -9.21 1.97
C SER A 94 9.23 -9.08 1.88
N ILE A 95 8.52 -9.81 2.71
CA ILE A 95 7.07 -9.73 2.83
C ILE A 95 6.68 -8.75 3.94
N LEU A 96 7.68 -8.35 4.76
CA LEU A 96 7.43 -7.43 5.86
C LEU A 96 6.72 -6.15 5.42
N PRO A 97 7.09 -5.50 4.29
CA PRO A 97 6.32 -4.34 3.83
C PRO A 97 4.83 -4.62 3.61
N ASP A 98 4.51 -5.78 3.04
CA ASP A 98 3.10 -6.15 2.83
C ASP A 98 2.37 -6.32 4.16
N PHE A 99 3.01 -6.96 5.13
CA PHE A 99 2.44 -7.10 6.47
C PHE A 99 2.25 -5.74 7.15
N LEU A 100 3.19 -4.82 6.97
CA LEU A 100 3.08 -3.47 7.55
C LEU A 100 1.88 -2.71 6.97
N ILE A 101 1.67 -2.80 5.65
CA ILE A 101 0.55 -2.15 5.00
C ILE A 101 -0.77 -2.77 5.47
N GLY A 102 -0.86 -4.09 5.46
CA GLY A 102 -2.07 -4.79 5.89
C GLY A 102 -2.41 -4.55 7.35
N ALA A 103 -1.41 -4.59 8.23
CA ALA A 103 -1.60 -4.34 9.65
C ALA A 103 -2.04 -2.91 9.93
N HIS A 104 -1.52 -1.94 9.16
CA HIS A 104 -1.92 -0.54 9.30
C HIS A 104 -3.42 -0.38 9.01
N ALA A 105 -3.89 -0.96 7.91
CA ALA A 105 -5.30 -0.90 7.56
C ALA A 105 -6.16 -1.56 8.66
N LEU A 106 -5.71 -2.70 9.17
CA LEU A 106 -6.42 -3.43 10.21
C LEU A 106 -6.52 -2.62 11.51
N VAL A 107 -5.43 -2.04 11.96
CA VAL A 107 -5.38 -1.26 13.21
C VAL A 107 -6.29 -0.04 13.12
N GLU A 108 -6.29 0.64 11.99
CA GLU A 108 -7.13 1.83 11.80
C GLU A 108 -8.55 1.48 11.34
N ARG A 109 -8.83 0.21 11.13
CA ARG A 109 -10.14 -0.29 10.72
C ARG A 109 -10.64 0.37 9.43
N ILE A 110 -9.75 0.48 8.47
CA ILE A 110 -10.07 0.99 7.13
C ILE A 110 -9.79 -0.11 6.10
N PRO A 111 -10.53 -0.11 4.98
CA PRO A 111 -10.26 -1.08 3.93
C PRO A 111 -8.91 -0.83 3.27
N LEU A 112 -8.36 -1.89 2.70
CA LEU A 112 -7.12 -1.83 1.93
C LEU A 112 -7.46 -2.04 0.46
N LEU A 113 -7.07 -1.08 -0.38
CA LEU A 113 -7.20 -1.22 -1.83
C LEU A 113 -5.90 -1.80 -2.37
N THR A 114 -5.97 -3.02 -2.87
CA THR A 114 -4.83 -3.73 -3.42
C THR A 114 -5.28 -4.56 -4.62
N ARG A 115 -4.39 -4.73 -5.61
CA ARG A 115 -4.68 -5.65 -6.70
C ARG A 115 -4.37 -7.10 -6.33
N ASP A 116 -3.61 -7.34 -5.25
CA ASP A 116 -3.23 -8.68 -4.81
C ASP A 116 -3.91 -9.01 -3.49
N GLN A 117 -5.19 -9.36 -3.58
CA GLN A 117 -6.00 -9.64 -2.40
C GLN A 117 -5.56 -10.91 -1.67
N ARG A 118 -4.86 -11.80 -2.33
CA ARG A 118 -4.43 -13.07 -1.71
C ARG A 118 -3.45 -12.86 -0.57
N ARG A 119 -2.63 -11.81 -0.64
CA ARG A 119 -1.62 -11.52 0.38
C ARG A 119 -2.23 -11.19 1.73
N TYR A 120 -3.49 -10.74 1.73
CA TYR A 120 -4.11 -10.15 2.90
C TYR A 120 -5.29 -10.97 3.42
N ARG A 121 -5.50 -12.17 2.90
CA ARG A 121 -6.64 -13.02 3.25
C ARG A 121 -6.38 -13.95 4.42
N GLN A 122 -5.51 -13.63 5.32
CA GLN A 122 -5.26 -14.55 6.45
C GLN A 122 -5.82 -14.03 7.74
#